data_ef22a42dfe9537e98435a0be76e3ffa1
#
_entry.id   ef22a42dfe9537e98435a0be76e3ffa1
#
_cell.length_a   1.000
_cell.length_b   1.000
_cell.length_c   1.000
_cell.angle_alpha   90.00
_cell.angle_beta   90.00
_cell.angle_gamma   90.00
#
_symmetry.space_group_name_H-M   'P 1'
#
loop_
_entity.id
_entity.type
_entity.pdbx_description
1 polymer ?
#
loop_
_entity_poly.entity_id
_entity_poly.type
_entity_poly.pdbx_seq_one_letter_code
_entity_poly.pdbx_strand_id
1 'polypeptide(L)'
;MSQLLLPLQLLLVMFAGWVNRHQLDVIEYLQEENRVLKERLGGKRLRFTDAERRRLARKARALGRKVLNELETLVTPDMLLRWYRSIASILKENGIEPALERDAHPRWSTFLKAHWECLTATDFLSVEVCTIKGLVTHYVLFFIDIASRSVHVAGITPHPDNAWMTQMARNVIDIGDGFLRGKRYLILDRDAKYSDAVCGVLAREEIRVLRLPLRSPNLNAFAERFVRSIKEESLSRMIFVGQASLRHAITQYMSHYHGERNHQGLGNRLLQPRADIDKRHGQIKRRQRLGGMLSYYHRAAA
;
A
#
# COMPACT_ATOMS: atom_id res chain seq x y z
N MET A 1 31.76 -9.65 6.80
CA MET A 1 30.73 -8.61 6.71
C MET A 1 29.66 -8.65 7.84
N SER A 2 29.69 -9.62 8.74
CA SER A 2 28.70 -9.75 9.84
C SER A 2 29.00 -8.91 11.08
N GLN A 3 30.19 -8.36 11.23
CA GLN A 3 30.59 -7.62 12.44
C GLN A 3 30.14 -6.14 12.49
N LEU A 4 29.76 -5.56 11.37
CA LEU A 4 29.25 -4.17 11.30
C LEU A 4 27.73 -4.04 11.53
N LEU A 5 26.99 -5.15 11.44
CA LEU A 5 25.54 -5.17 11.65
C LEU A 5 25.15 -5.13 13.15
N LEU A 6 26.00 -5.68 14.02
CA LEU A 6 25.71 -5.73 15.46
C LEU A 6 25.69 -4.33 16.13
N PRO A 7 26.66 -3.43 15.90
CA PRO A 7 26.63 -2.10 16.51
C PRO A 7 25.50 -1.23 15.98
N LEU A 8 25.12 -1.35 14.70
CA LEU A 8 23.99 -0.62 14.12
C LEU A 8 22.65 -1.10 14.69
N GLN A 9 22.49 -2.40 14.88
CA GLN A 9 21.31 -2.98 15.52
C GLN A 9 21.17 -2.54 16.97
N LEU A 10 22.30 -2.52 17.72
CA LEU A 10 22.33 -2.01 19.10
C LEU A 10 21.95 -0.53 19.17
N LEU A 11 22.47 0.31 18.26
CA LEU A 11 22.11 1.72 18.16
C LEU A 11 20.62 1.91 17.86
N LEU A 12 20.04 1.11 16.95
CA LEU A 12 18.61 1.15 16.63
C LEU A 12 17.74 0.75 17.83
N VAL A 13 18.15 -0.28 18.57
CA VAL A 13 17.42 -0.72 19.77
C VAL A 13 17.54 0.33 20.88
N MET A 14 18.70 0.93 21.07
CA MET A 14 18.91 2.02 22.03
C MET A 14 18.08 3.25 21.66
N PHE A 15 18.07 3.64 20.37
CA PHE A 15 17.26 4.76 19.88
C PHE A 15 15.77 4.48 20.03
N ALA A 16 15.30 3.29 19.68
CA ALA A 16 13.90 2.88 19.88
C ALA A 16 13.53 2.87 21.37
N GLY A 17 14.41 2.39 22.24
CA GLY A 17 14.24 2.44 23.68
C GLY A 17 14.20 3.87 24.24
N TRP A 18 15.05 4.74 23.73
CA TRP A 18 15.05 6.16 24.10
C TRP A 18 13.78 6.88 23.65
N VAL A 19 13.34 6.68 22.39
CA VAL A 19 12.08 7.25 21.86
C VAL A 19 10.90 6.76 22.69
N ASN A 20 10.83 5.46 22.98
CA ASN A 20 9.74 4.89 23.79
C ASN A 20 9.72 5.48 25.22
N ARG A 21 10.88 5.63 25.85
CA ARG A 21 10.99 6.26 27.19
C ARG A 21 10.54 7.71 27.16
N HIS A 22 11.01 8.48 26.17
CA HIS A 22 10.60 9.88 26.03
C HIS A 22 9.09 10.03 25.77
N GLN A 23 8.50 9.11 25.01
CA GLN A 23 7.03 9.10 24.83
C GLN A 23 6.29 8.79 26.13
N LEU A 24 6.81 7.88 26.95
CA LEU A 24 6.23 7.57 28.28
C LEU A 24 6.30 8.79 29.20
N ASP A 25 7.46 9.47 29.27
CA ASP A 25 7.63 10.68 30.08
C ASP A 25 6.64 11.77 29.68
N VAL A 26 6.40 11.97 28.38
CA VAL A 26 5.41 12.92 27.84
C VAL A 26 3.98 12.50 28.22
N ILE A 27 3.67 11.21 28.15
CA ILE A 27 2.34 10.70 28.53
C ILE A 27 2.12 10.91 30.04
N GLU A 28 3.09 10.59 30.87
CA GLU A 28 3.04 10.79 32.33
C GLU A 28 2.84 12.27 32.68
N TYR A 29 3.60 13.16 32.04
CA TYR A 29 3.42 14.62 32.22
C TYR A 29 2.00 15.06 31.88
N LEU A 30 1.47 14.63 30.73
CA LEU A 30 0.11 15.01 30.30
C LEU A 30 -0.97 14.41 31.20
N GLN A 31 -0.75 13.24 31.78
CA GLN A 31 -1.67 12.64 32.76
C GLN A 31 -1.67 13.45 34.05
N GLU A 32 -0.48 13.83 34.53
CA GLU A 32 -0.36 14.68 35.74
C GLU A 32 -0.98 16.07 35.52
N GLU A 33 -0.73 16.70 34.39
CA GLU A 33 -1.34 17.99 34.02
C GLU A 33 -2.88 17.86 34.00
N ASN A 34 -3.43 16.82 33.43
CA ASN A 34 -4.86 16.54 33.44
C ASN A 34 -5.41 16.37 34.87
N ARG A 35 -4.65 15.72 35.76
CA ARG A 35 -5.02 15.52 37.17
C ARG A 35 -5.08 16.86 37.89
N VAL A 36 -4.05 17.69 37.78
CA VAL A 36 -4.00 19.03 38.38
C VAL A 36 -5.13 19.92 37.84
N LEU A 37 -5.42 19.86 36.55
CA LEU A 37 -6.54 20.60 35.95
C LEU A 37 -7.88 20.14 36.49
N LYS A 38 -8.08 18.83 36.70
CA LYS A 38 -9.30 18.31 37.36
C LYS A 38 -9.45 18.78 38.78
N GLU A 39 -8.38 18.75 39.56
CA GLU A 39 -8.38 19.24 40.95
C GLU A 39 -8.75 20.72 41.00
N ARG A 40 -8.14 21.55 40.14
CA ARG A 40 -8.45 23.00 40.07
C ARG A 40 -9.89 23.29 39.61
N LEU A 41 -10.47 22.41 38.79
CA LEU A 41 -11.86 22.54 38.38
C LEU A 41 -12.85 22.28 39.52
N GLY A 42 -12.42 21.62 40.61
CA GLY A 42 -13.21 21.46 41.82
C GLY A 42 -14.62 20.91 41.62
N GLY A 43 -14.77 19.97 40.64
CA GLY A 43 -16.07 19.41 40.31
C GLY A 43 -16.97 20.30 39.44
N LYS A 44 -16.53 21.48 39.03
CA LYS A 44 -17.29 22.33 38.10
C LYS A 44 -17.51 21.63 36.77
N ARG A 45 -18.77 21.62 36.33
CA ARG A 45 -19.16 20.97 35.07
C ARG A 45 -18.62 21.75 33.88
N LEU A 46 -17.68 21.15 33.15
CA LEU A 46 -17.17 21.72 31.91
C LEU A 46 -18.25 21.73 30.85
N ARG A 47 -18.43 22.88 30.21
CA ARG A 47 -19.32 23.02 29.05
C ARG A 47 -18.44 23.00 27.78
N PHE A 48 -18.53 21.93 27.02
CA PHE A 48 -17.84 21.79 25.75
C PHE A 48 -18.72 22.27 24.60
N THR A 49 -18.15 23.01 23.68
CA THR A 49 -18.78 23.37 22.41
C THR A 49 -18.90 22.11 21.52
N ASP A 50 -19.78 22.16 20.54
CA ASP A 50 -19.95 21.00 19.63
C ASP A 50 -18.69 20.69 18.81
N ALA A 51 -17.89 21.70 18.49
CA ALA A 51 -16.60 21.52 17.84
C ALA A 51 -15.60 20.76 18.74
N GLU A 52 -15.54 21.06 20.03
CA GLU A 52 -14.69 20.37 21.00
C GLU A 52 -15.17 18.94 21.23
N ARG A 53 -16.47 18.73 21.39
CA ARG A 53 -17.07 17.38 21.51
C ARG A 53 -16.72 16.52 20.33
N ARG A 54 -16.82 17.06 19.08
CA ARG A 54 -16.45 16.33 17.86
C ARG A 54 -14.97 15.95 17.84
N ARG A 55 -14.06 16.86 18.21
CA ARG A 55 -12.61 16.59 18.25
C ARG A 55 -12.28 15.52 19.28
N LEU A 56 -12.79 15.63 20.48
CA LEU A 56 -12.57 14.69 21.58
C LEU A 56 -13.16 13.32 21.27
N ALA A 57 -14.39 13.25 20.79
CA ALA A 57 -15.06 12.01 20.43
C ALA A 57 -14.33 11.23 19.31
N ARG A 58 -13.79 11.94 18.32
CA ARG A 58 -13.01 11.33 17.22
C ARG A 58 -11.70 10.72 17.72
N LYS A 59 -10.98 11.43 18.60
CA LYS A 59 -9.73 10.93 19.19
C LYS A 59 -10.00 9.76 20.15
N ALA A 60 -11.03 9.87 20.98
CA ALA A 60 -11.44 8.82 21.91
C ALA A 60 -11.79 7.51 21.20
N ARG A 61 -12.49 7.58 20.06
CA ARG A 61 -12.78 6.39 19.25
C ARG A 61 -11.52 5.70 18.73
N ALA A 62 -10.53 6.48 18.24
CA ALA A 62 -9.28 5.93 17.71
C ALA A 62 -8.48 5.17 18.77
N LEU A 63 -8.54 5.61 20.05
CA LEU A 63 -7.88 4.97 21.17
C LEU A 63 -8.61 3.71 21.65
N GLY A 64 -9.95 3.70 21.55
CA GLY A 64 -10.78 2.62 22.05
C GLY A 64 -11.00 2.67 23.57
N ARG A 65 -12.01 1.93 24.03
CA ARG A 65 -12.47 1.98 25.44
C ARG A 65 -11.41 1.53 26.44
N LYS A 66 -10.63 0.50 26.09
CA LYS A 66 -9.61 -0.05 27.00
C LYS A 66 -8.56 1.00 27.35
N VAL A 67 -7.97 1.64 26.34
CA VAL A 67 -6.95 2.69 26.52
C VAL A 67 -7.55 3.93 27.21
N LEU A 68 -8.79 4.31 26.89
CA LEU A 68 -9.46 5.45 27.54
C LEU A 68 -9.70 5.22 29.05
N ASN A 69 -9.89 3.98 29.49
CA ASN A 69 -10.04 3.67 30.91
C ASN A 69 -8.70 3.74 31.66
N GLU A 70 -7.59 3.56 30.97
CA GLU A 70 -6.22 3.67 31.52
C GLU A 70 -5.76 5.15 31.59
N LEU A 71 -6.43 6.03 30.83
CA LEU A 71 -6.12 7.46 30.79
C LEU A 71 -7.04 8.22 31.74
N GLU A 72 -6.45 9.05 32.61
CA GLU A 72 -7.19 9.99 33.45
C GLU A 72 -7.75 11.17 32.65
N THR A 73 -8.78 10.92 31.86
CA THR A 73 -9.40 11.92 30.98
C THR A 73 -10.32 12.90 31.77
N LEU A 74 -10.40 14.16 31.32
CA LEU A 74 -11.29 15.18 31.89
C LEU A 74 -12.78 14.83 31.72
N VAL A 75 -13.10 13.98 30.77
CA VAL A 75 -14.44 13.51 30.42
C VAL A 75 -14.46 12.00 30.50
N THR A 76 -15.45 11.40 31.09
CA THR A 76 -15.53 9.94 31.20
C THR A 76 -15.53 9.26 29.82
N PRO A 77 -14.89 8.08 29.68
CA PRO A 77 -14.89 7.31 28.44
C PRO A 77 -16.28 7.07 27.86
N ASP A 78 -17.27 6.80 28.73
CA ASP A 78 -18.66 6.60 28.31
C ASP A 78 -19.30 7.85 27.71
N MET A 79 -18.98 9.03 28.25
CA MET A 79 -19.48 10.31 27.73
C MET A 79 -18.85 10.62 26.36
N LEU A 80 -17.55 10.38 26.21
CA LEU A 80 -16.84 10.54 24.92
C LEU A 80 -17.42 9.63 23.83
N LEU A 81 -17.67 8.37 24.16
CA LEU A 81 -18.27 7.41 23.24
C LEU A 81 -19.76 7.70 22.97
N ARG A 82 -20.48 8.27 23.95
CA ARG A 82 -21.85 8.75 23.75
C ARG A 82 -21.89 9.94 22.81
N TRP A 83 -20.99 10.90 22.93
CA TRP A 83 -20.88 12.01 21.99
C TRP A 83 -20.62 11.54 20.57
N TYR A 84 -19.79 10.53 20.42
CA TYR A 84 -19.56 9.94 19.11
C TYR A 84 -20.85 9.41 18.49
N ARG A 85 -21.68 8.70 19.27
CA ARG A 85 -22.98 8.17 18.82
C ARG A 85 -24.00 9.28 18.54
N SER A 86 -24.09 10.30 19.41
CA SER A 86 -24.96 11.47 19.18
C SER A 86 -24.61 12.25 17.92
N ILE A 87 -23.32 12.38 17.60
CA ILE A 87 -22.88 13.01 16.34
C ILE A 87 -23.39 12.20 15.14
N ALA A 88 -23.36 10.88 15.22
CA ALA A 88 -23.89 10.01 14.18
C ALA A 88 -25.41 10.22 13.97
N SER A 89 -26.18 10.35 15.06
CA SER A 89 -27.64 10.64 15.00
C SER A 89 -27.93 12.01 14.39
N ILE A 90 -27.20 13.05 14.82
CA ILE A 90 -27.39 14.42 14.29
C ILE A 90 -27.04 14.48 12.79
N LEU A 91 -26.01 13.79 12.35
CA LEU A 91 -25.65 13.71 10.93
C LEU A 91 -26.75 13.03 10.13
N LYS A 92 -27.35 11.96 10.67
CA LYS A 92 -28.45 11.23 10.05
C LYS A 92 -29.72 12.10 9.91
N GLU A 93 -30.06 12.84 10.97
CA GLU A 93 -31.20 13.78 10.97
C GLU A 93 -31.05 14.91 9.95
N ASN A 94 -29.80 15.29 9.62
CA ASN A 94 -29.48 16.29 8.61
C ASN A 94 -29.20 15.71 7.21
N GLY A 95 -29.54 14.45 6.97
CA GLY A 95 -29.33 13.80 5.68
C GLY A 95 -27.85 13.51 5.34
N ILE A 96 -26.95 13.68 6.32
CA ILE A 96 -25.52 13.39 6.20
C ILE A 96 -25.28 12.03 6.81
N GLU A 97 -25.06 11.01 5.99
CA GLU A 97 -24.77 9.66 6.48
C GLU A 97 -23.56 9.64 7.42
N PRO A 98 -23.70 9.14 8.68
CA PRO A 98 -22.57 8.91 9.56
C PRO A 98 -21.58 7.96 8.92
N ALA A 99 -20.29 8.13 9.19
CA ALA A 99 -19.24 7.29 8.62
C ALA A 99 -19.39 5.77 8.91
N LEU A 100 -20.29 5.40 9.83
CA LEU A 100 -20.64 4.01 10.17
C LEU A 100 -21.79 3.42 9.33
N GLU A 101 -22.64 4.26 8.71
CA GLU A 101 -23.77 3.83 7.89
C GLU A 101 -23.50 4.01 6.38
N ARG A 102 -22.26 4.25 5.97
CA ARG A 102 -21.84 4.16 4.56
C ARG A 102 -21.94 2.73 4.00
N ASP A 103 -22.66 1.85 4.66
CA ASP A 103 -22.99 0.51 4.18
C ASP A 103 -24.07 0.51 3.06
N ALA A 104 -24.63 1.69 2.69
CA ALA A 104 -25.43 1.84 1.47
C ALA A 104 -24.58 1.72 0.19
N HIS A 105 -23.28 1.96 0.27
CA HIS A 105 -22.37 1.58 -0.80
C HIS A 105 -21.80 0.19 -0.49
N PRO A 106 -21.79 -0.72 -1.46
CA PRO A 106 -21.25 -2.06 -1.23
C PRO A 106 -19.85 -1.94 -0.64
N ARG A 107 -19.59 -2.69 0.43
CA ARG A 107 -18.26 -2.72 1.05
C ARG A 107 -17.21 -2.91 -0.02
N TRP A 108 -16.06 -2.22 0.10
CA TRP A 108 -14.98 -2.35 -0.88
C TRP A 108 -14.66 -3.82 -1.21
N SER A 109 -14.70 -4.70 -0.22
CA SER A 109 -14.53 -6.14 -0.42
C SER A 109 -15.63 -6.77 -1.28
N THR A 110 -16.87 -6.30 -1.17
CA THR A 110 -18.00 -6.76 -1.99
C THR A 110 -17.87 -6.25 -3.41
N PHE A 111 -17.51 -4.97 -3.58
CA PHE A 111 -17.21 -4.39 -4.89
C PHE A 111 -16.08 -5.14 -5.60
N LEU A 112 -14.95 -5.39 -4.90
CA LEU A 112 -13.85 -6.17 -5.44
C LEU A 112 -14.27 -7.56 -5.89
N LYS A 113 -15.06 -8.27 -5.06
CA LYS A 113 -15.55 -9.62 -5.40
C LYS A 113 -16.46 -9.62 -6.63
N ALA A 114 -17.35 -8.63 -6.75
CA ALA A 114 -18.29 -8.53 -7.87
C ALA A 114 -17.60 -8.17 -9.20
N HIS A 115 -16.46 -7.48 -9.16
CA HIS A 115 -15.76 -6.99 -10.35
C HIS A 115 -14.36 -7.60 -10.52
N TRP A 116 -14.10 -8.72 -9.84
CA TRP A 116 -12.77 -9.31 -9.68
C TRP A 116 -12.02 -9.52 -11.01
N GLU A 117 -12.70 -10.05 -12.02
CA GLU A 117 -12.13 -10.38 -13.32
C GLU A 117 -11.82 -9.14 -14.19
N CYS A 118 -12.49 -8.03 -13.95
CA CYS A 118 -12.36 -6.82 -14.74
C CYS A 118 -11.64 -5.67 -14.02
N LEU A 119 -11.02 -5.99 -12.85
CA LEU A 119 -10.27 -5.04 -12.03
C LEU A 119 -8.77 -5.13 -12.29
N THR A 120 -8.16 -3.98 -12.47
CA THR A 120 -6.70 -3.79 -12.50
C THR A 120 -6.32 -2.69 -11.52
N ALA A 121 -5.14 -2.76 -10.95
CA ALA A 121 -4.57 -1.70 -10.15
C ALA A 121 -3.26 -1.23 -10.76
N THR A 122 -2.91 0.03 -10.52
CA THR A 122 -1.61 0.60 -10.93
C THR A 122 -0.97 1.33 -9.77
N ASP A 123 0.35 1.39 -9.80
CA ASP A 123 1.13 2.13 -8.82
C ASP A 123 2.54 2.38 -9.39
N PHE A 124 3.31 3.18 -8.67
CA PHE A 124 4.72 3.40 -8.93
C PHE A 124 5.60 2.73 -7.88
N LEU A 125 6.71 2.20 -8.32
CA LEU A 125 7.81 1.95 -7.41
C LEU A 125 9.00 2.84 -7.80
N SER A 126 9.69 3.36 -6.81
CA SER A 126 10.89 4.19 -6.98
C SER A 126 12.15 3.40 -6.65
N VAL A 127 13.18 3.58 -7.48
CA VAL A 127 14.50 2.95 -7.33
C VAL A 127 15.59 3.97 -7.61
N GLU A 128 16.59 4.00 -6.77
CA GLU A 128 17.76 4.85 -6.96
C GLU A 128 18.77 4.19 -7.89
N VAL A 129 19.25 4.94 -8.88
CA VAL A 129 20.21 4.47 -9.89
C VAL A 129 21.42 5.40 -9.93
N CYS A 130 22.61 4.82 -9.81
CA CYS A 130 23.85 5.55 -9.99
C CYS A 130 24.05 5.90 -11.47
N THR A 131 24.21 7.20 -11.75
CA THR A 131 24.48 7.72 -13.09
C THR A 131 25.75 8.57 -13.06
N ILE A 132 26.26 8.94 -14.23
CA ILE A 132 27.40 9.88 -14.32
C ILE A 132 27.11 11.24 -13.62
N LYS A 133 25.83 11.61 -13.48
CA LYS A 133 25.39 12.83 -12.79
C LYS A 133 25.10 12.62 -11.29
N GLY A 134 25.41 11.43 -10.74
CA GLY A 134 25.11 11.05 -9.38
C GLY A 134 23.92 10.11 -9.27
N LEU A 135 23.33 10.05 -8.07
CA LEU A 135 22.18 9.20 -7.76
C LEU A 135 20.90 9.84 -8.28
N VAL A 136 20.18 9.12 -9.12
CA VAL A 136 18.94 9.59 -9.76
C VAL A 136 17.80 8.61 -9.47
N THR A 137 16.70 9.11 -8.93
CA THR A 137 15.50 8.30 -8.69
C THR A 137 14.79 7.98 -10.00
N HIS A 138 14.60 6.70 -10.27
CA HIS A 138 13.81 6.21 -11.39
C HIS A 138 12.46 5.69 -10.89
N TYR A 139 11.41 6.03 -11.62
CA TYR A 139 10.04 5.59 -11.37
C TYR A 139 9.68 4.46 -12.35
N VAL A 140 9.17 3.38 -11.80
CA VAL A 140 8.70 2.23 -12.59
C VAL A 140 7.18 2.19 -12.46
N LEU A 141 6.49 2.45 -13.57
CA LEU A 141 5.03 2.34 -13.65
C LEU A 141 4.66 0.90 -13.96
N PHE A 142 3.79 0.32 -13.15
CA PHE A 142 3.29 -1.03 -13.39
C PHE A 142 1.78 -1.12 -13.19
N PHE A 143 1.19 -2.13 -13.81
CA PHE A 143 -0.20 -2.52 -13.68
C PHE A 143 -0.29 -3.96 -13.19
N ILE A 144 -1.23 -4.25 -12.31
CA ILE A 144 -1.49 -5.60 -11.79
C ILE A 144 -2.94 -5.98 -12.00
N ASP A 145 -3.18 -7.08 -12.66
CA ASP A 145 -4.49 -7.71 -12.75
C ASP A 145 -4.86 -8.35 -11.40
N ILE A 146 -5.98 -7.93 -10.84
CA ILE A 146 -6.37 -8.38 -9.50
C ILE A 146 -6.74 -9.86 -9.48
N ALA A 147 -7.33 -10.39 -10.54
CA ALA A 147 -7.75 -11.79 -10.62
C ALA A 147 -6.55 -12.73 -10.80
N SER A 148 -5.78 -12.53 -11.86
CA SER A 148 -4.68 -13.41 -12.24
C SER A 148 -3.38 -13.13 -11.47
N ARG A 149 -3.25 -11.96 -10.82
CA ARG A 149 -1.99 -11.44 -10.24
C ARG A 149 -0.90 -11.17 -11.27
N SER A 150 -1.22 -11.24 -12.54
CA SER A 150 -0.28 -10.89 -13.60
C SER A 150 0.09 -9.41 -13.50
N VAL A 151 1.35 -9.09 -13.71
CA VAL A 151 1.88 -7.73 -13.62
C VAL A 151 2.49 -7.35 -14.95
N HIS A 152 2.21 -6.14 -15.39
CA HIS A 152 2.82 -5.52 -16.56
C HIS A 152 3.59 -4.27 -16.15
N VAL A 153 4.86 -4.19 -16.50
CA VAL A 153 5.69 -3.00 -16.31
C VAL A 153 5.57 -2.13 -17.56
N ALA A 154 4.80 -1.05 -17.45
CA ALA A 154 4.53 -0.18 -18.59
C ALA A 154 5.75 0.66 -19.00
N GLY A 155 6.56 1.09 -18.02
CA GLY A 155 7.76 1.86 -18.35
C GLY A 155 8.60 2.24 -17.14
N ILE A 156 9.79 2.73 -17.43
CA ILE A 156 10.79 3.21 -16.46
C ILE A 156 11.29 4.57 -16.91
N THR A 157 11.20 5.58 -16.06
CA THR A 157 11.66 6.95 -16.35
C THR A 157 12.12 7.67 -15.08
N PRO A 158 13.12 8.56 -15.15
CA PRO A 158 13.40 9.49 -14.06
C PRO A 158 12.38 10.65 -14.00
N HIS A 159 11.65 10.90 -15.09
CA HIS A 159 10.72 12.03 -15.21
C HIS A 159 9.34 11.55 -15.70
N PRO A 160 8.46 11.13 -14.80
CA PRO A 160 7.10 10.70 -15.16
C PRO A 160 6.20 11.92 -15.39
N ASP A 161 6.49 12.66 -16.47
CA ASP A 161 5.71 13.82 -16.88
C ASP A 161 4.39 13.40 -17.57
N ASN A 162 3.53 14.40 -17.85
CA ASN A 162 2.21 14.14 -18.42
C ASN A 162 2.29 13.54 -19.84
N ALA A 163 3.29 13.89 -20.64
CA ALA A 163 3.46 13.34 -21.99
C ALA A 163 3.82 11.85 -21.91
N TRP A 164 4.80 11.51 -21.06
CA TRP A 164 5.19 10.13 -20.85
C TRP A 164 4.04 9.29 -20.27
N MET A 165 3.33 9.79 -19.25
CA MET A 165 2.18 9.12 -18.65
C MET A 165 1.06 8.87 -19.67
N THR A 166 0.77 9.86 -20.51
CA THR A 166 -0.23 9.71 -21.58
C THR A 166 0.18 8.65 -22.58
N GLN A 167 1.47 8.59 -22.94
CA GLN A 167 1.97 7.54 -23.84
C GLN A 167 1.89 6.15 -23.19
N MET A 168 2.24 6.02 -21.91
CA MET A 168 2.09 4.75 -21.17
C MET A 168 0.62 4.32 -21.11
N ALA A 169 -0.30 5.26 -20.87
CA ALA A 169 -1.73 4.95 -20.91
C ALA A 169 -2.17 4.41 -22.28
N ARG A 170 -1.72 5.00 -23.39
CA ARG A 170 -2.02 4.51 -24.76
C ARG A 170 -1.47 3.10 -24.97
N ASN A 171 -0.23 2.84 -24.56
CA ASN A 171 0.41 1.53 -24.75
C ASN A 171 -0.35 0.42 -24.00
N VAL A 172 -0.86 0.68 -22.79
CA VAL A 172 -1.56 -0.37 -22.02
C VAL A 172 -2.99 -0.62 -22.45
N ILE A 173 -3.60 0.27 -23.27
CA ILE A 173 -4.93 0.10 -23.85
C ILE A 173 -4.87 -0.31 -25.34
N ASP A 174 -3.70 -0.52 -25.89
CA ASP A 174 -3.55 -0.89 -27.29
C ASP A 174 -4.42 -2.09 -27.66
N ILE A 175 -5.04 -2.03 -28.87
CA ILE A 175 -6.00 -3.04 -29.34
C ILE A 175 -5.34 -4.40 -29.57
N GLY A 176 -4.04 -4.42 -29.94
CA GLY A 176 -3.30 -5.64 -30.22
C GLY A 176 -2.94 -6.43 -28.96
N ASP A 177 -2.16 -5.82 -28.08
CA ASP A 177 -1.53 -6.47 -26.93
C ASP A 177 -1.63 -5.69 -25.61
N GLY A 178 -2.48 -4.67 -25.55
CA GLY A 178 -2.67 -3.82 -24.37
C GLY A 178 -3.08 -4.61 -23.13
N PHE A 179 -2.36 -4.41 -22.04
CA PHE A 179 -2.58 -5.12 -20.77
C PHE A 179 -3.97 -4.85 -20.14
N LEU A 180 -4.56 -3.70 -20.41
CA LEU A 180 -5.89 -3.33 -19.91
C LEU A 180 -7.04 -3.81 -20.79
N ARG A 181 -6.77 -4.55 -21.84
CA ARG A 181 -7.80 -5.10 -22.72
C ARG A 181 -8.80 -5.97 -21.94
N GLY A 182 -10.09 -5.69 -22.08
CA GLY A 182 -11.15 -6.38 -21.37
C GLY A 182 -11.29 -5.99 -19.89
N LYS A 183 -10.52 -5.02 -19.42
CA LYS A 183 -10.66 -4.46 -18.07
C LYS A 183 -11.63 -3.29 -18.07
N ARG A 184 -12.42 -3.16 -17.00
CA ARG A 184 -13.44 -2.10 -16.84
C ARG A 184 -13.07 -1.09 -15.78
N TYR A 185 -12.24 -1.48 -14.80
CA TYR A 185 -11.91 -0.66 -13.65
C TYR A 185 -10.41 -0.63 -13.43
N LEU A 186 -9.87 0.57 -13.25
CA LEU A 186 -8.48 0.79 -12.87
C LEU A 186 -8.42 1.50 -11.52
N ILE A 187 -7.86 0.82 -10.53
CA ILE A 187 -7.58 1.37 -9.21
C ILE A 187 -6.25 2.12 -9.27
N LEU A 188 -6.25 3.37 -8.82
CA LEU A 188 -5.05 4.18 -8.66
C LEU A 188 -5.16 5.08 -7.44
N ASP A 189 -4.03 5.51 -6.93
CA ASP A 189 -3.95 6.51 -5.87
C ASP A 189 -4.22 7.93 -6.40
N ARG A 190 -4.15 8.93 -5.50
CA ARG A 190 -4.30 10.35 -5.86
C ARG A 190 -2.98 11.03 -6.20
N ASP A 191 -2.02 10.30 -6.75
CA ASP A 191 -0.78 10.93 -7.22
C ASP A 191 -1.08 11.90 -8.37
N ALA A 192 -0.49 13.09 -8.32
CA ALA A 192 -0.65 14.14 -9.33
C ALA A 192 -0.19 13.70 -10.74
N LYS A 193 0.63 12.67 -10.84
CA LYS A 193 1.04 12.07 -12.11
C LYS A 193 -0.13 11.50 -12.92
N TYR A 194 -1.22 11.09 -12.24
CA TYR A 194 -2.45 10.63 -12.91
C TYR A 194 -3.36 11.82 -13.23
N SER A 195 -2.93 12.64 -14.16
CA SER A 195 -3.66 13.84 -14.62
C SER A 195 -4.99 13.50 -15.29
N ASP A 196 -5.84 14.51 -15.46
CA ASP A 196 -7.12 14.35 -16.18
C ASP A 196 -6.91 13.98 -17.66
N ALA A 197 -5.79 14.38 -18.27
CA ALA A 197 -5.43 13.96 -19.62
C ALA A 197 -5.19 12.44 -19.69
N VAL A 198 -4.46 11.86 -18.73
CA VAL A 198 -4.23 10.42 -18.62
C VAL A 198 -5.54 9.67 -18.37
N CYS A 199 -6.35 10.16 -17.44
CA CYS A 199 -7.67 9.58 -17.16
C CYS A 199 -8.61 9.67 -18.38
N GLY A 200 -8.53 10.75 -19.14
CA GLY A 200 -9.31 10.93 -20.38
C GLY A 200 -8.95 9.93 -21.48
N VAL A 201 -7.67 9.55 -21.59
CA VAL A 201 -7.24 8.48 -22.51
C VAL A 201 -7.86 7.14 -22.11
N LEU A 202 -7.81 6.79 -20.82
CA LEU A 202 -8.39 5.53 -20.30
C LEU A 202 -9.92 5.49 -20.44
N ALA A 203 -10.59 6.63 -20.22
CA ALA A 203 -12.04 6.72 -20.31
C ALA A 203 -12.58 6.50 -21.73
N ARG A 204 -11.80 6.81 -22.77
CA ARG A 204 -12.18 6.54 -24.19
C ARG A 204 -12.32 5.05 -24.47
N GLU A 205 -11.61 4.20 -23.76
CA GLU A 205 -11.69 2.74 -23.83
C GLU A 205 -12.62 2.16 -22.73
N GLU A 206 -13.57 2.96 -22.27
CA GLU A 206 -14.56 2.59 -21.23
C GLU A 206 -13.96 2.13 -19.89
N ILE A 207 -12.70 2.42 -19.63
CA ILE A 207 -12.03 2.10 -18.37
C ILE A 207 -12.38 3.16 -17.33
N ARG A 208 -13.12 2.76 -16.31
CA ARG A 208 -13.48 3.62 -15.17
C ARG A 208 -12.34 3.68 -14.17
N VAL A 209 -11.81 4.87 -13.98
CA VAL A 209 -10.75 5.14 -12.99
C VAL A 209 -11.36 5.24 -11.59
N LEU A 210 -10.88 4.41 -10.68
CA LEU A 210 -11.27 4.38 -9.27
C LEU A 210 -10.15 5.03 -8.44
N ARG A 211 -10.29 6.33 -8.18
CA ARG A 211 -9.33 7.06 -7.33
C ARG A 211 -9.58 6.73 -5.86
N LEU A 212 -8.56 6.20 -5.20
CA LEU A 212 -8.65 5.82 -3.79
C LEU A 212 -8.80 7.04 -2.88
N PRO A 213 -9.52 6.91 -1.74
CA PRO A 213 -9.57 7.95 -0.74
C PRO A 213 -8.18 8.25 -0.15
N LEU A 214 -7.97 9.47 0.34
CA LEU A 214 -6.73 9.86 1.00
C LEU A 214 -6.45 8.94 2.21
N ARG A 215 -5.20 8.55 2.37
CA ARG A 215 -4.71 7.71 3.49
C ARG A 215 -5.42 6.35 3.61
N SER A 216 -5.70 5.71 2.50
CA SER A 216 -6.36 4.41 2.46
C SER A 216 -5.49 3.34 1.76
N PRO A 217 -4.28 3.06 2.26
CA PRO A 217 -3.33 2.15 1.61
C PRO A 217 -3.92 0.75 1.39
N ASN A 218 -4.68 0.24 2.35
CA ASN A 218 -5.29 -1.09 2.27
C ASN A 218 -6.19 -1.31 1.04
N LEU A 219 -6.59 -0.25 0.35
CA LEU A 219 -7.46 -0.34 -0.83
C LEU A 219 -6.67 -0.68 -2.11
N ASN A 220 -5.33 -0.53 -2.11
CA ASN A 220 -4.42 -0.97 -3.19
C ASN A 220 -3.47 -2.10 -2.74
N ALA A 221 -3.92 -2.95 -1.83
CA ALA A 221 -3.11 -3.96 -1.17
C ALA A 221 -2.36 -4.92 -2.13
N PHE A 222 -2.87 -5.13 -3.35
CA PHE A 222 -2.24 -6.00 -4.34
C PHE A 222 -1.03 -5.34 -4.99
N ALA A 223 -1.14 -4.08 -5.36
CA ALA A 223 -0.01 -3.31 -5.89
C ALA A 223 1.07 -3.11 -4.81
N GLU A 224 0.67 -2.74 -3.60
CA GLU A 224 1.60 -2.60 -2.46
C GLU A 224 2.34 -3.91 -2.15
N ARG A 225 1.65 -5.04 -2.18
CA ARG A 225 2.27 -6.36 -1.98
C ARG A 225 3.28 -6.68 -3.07
N PHE A 226 2.96 -6.36 -4.34
CA PHE A 226 3.90 -6.54 -5.44
C PHE A 226 5.14 -5.67 -5.24
N VAL A 227 4.97 -4.37 -4.91
CA VAL A 227 6.08 -3.45 -4.62
C VAL A 227 6.96 -3.99 -3.50
N ARG A 228 6.36 -4.48 -2.42
CA ARG A 228 7.10 -5.10 -1.32
C ARG A 228 7.90 -6.31 -1.80
N SER A 229 7.24 -7.23 -2.53
CA SER A 229 7.91 -8.45 -3.01
C SER A 229 9.10 -8.14 -3.93
N ILE A 230 8.95 -7.28 -4.93
CA ILE A 230 10.05 -6.96 -5.85
C ILE A 230 11.20 -6.25 -5.12
N LYS A 231 10.89 -5.37 -4.16
CA LYS A 231 11.92 -4.69 -3.36
C LYS A 231 12.68 -5.67 -2.46
N GLU A 232 11.98 -6.47 -1.67
CA GLU A 232 12.58 -7.38 -0.69
C GLU A 232 13.33 -8.54 -1.36
N GLU A 233 12.79 -9.08 -2.46
CA GLU A 233 13.35 -10.25 -3.14
C GLU A 233 14.51 -9.87 -4.07
N SER A 234 14.58 -8.63 -4.60
CA SER A 234 15.61 -8.22 -5.55
C SER A 234 16.12 -6.79 -5.40
N LEU A 235 15.28 -5.76 -5.65
CA LEU A 235 15.77 -4.40 -5.91
C LEU A 235 16.50 -3.76 -4.72
N SER A 236 16.08 -4.02 -3.48
CA SER A 236 16.76 -3.50 -2.28
C SER A 236 18.11 -4.16 -1.97
N ARG A 237 18.46 -5.21 -2.73
CA ARG A 237 19.72 -5.97 -2.54
C ARG A 237 20.75 -5.69 -3.63
N MET A 238 20.46 -4.74 -4.53
CA MET A 238 21.28 -4.44 -5.70
C MET A 238 21.61 -2.96 -5.77
N ILE A 239 22.77 -2.67 -6.31
CA ILE A 239 23.17 -1.31 -6.72
C ILE A 239 23.06 -1.25 -8.24
N PHE A 240 22.32 -0.28 -8.73
CA PHE A 240 22.08 -0.09 -10.16
C PHE A 240 23.01 0.97 -10.73
N VAL A 241 23.71 0.64 -11.81
CA VAL A 241 24.55 1.55 -12.55
C VAL A 241 23.94 1.74 -13.95
N GLY A 242 23.38 2.91 -14.18
CA GLY A 242 22.60 3.24 -15.38
C GLY A 242 21.22 2.54 -15.43
N GLN A 243 20.32 3.12 -16.21
CA GLN A 243 18.94 2.61 -16.34
C GLN A 243 18.88 1.19 -16.93
N ALA A 244 19.87 0.81 -17.74
CA ALA A 244 19.91 -0.52 -18.36
C ALA A 244 20.03 -1.64 -17.32
N SER A 245 20.82 -1.44 -16.25
CA SER A 245 20.97 -2.41 -15.17
C SER A 245 19.65 -2.59 -14.39
N LEU A 246 18.93 -1.50 -14.09
CA LEU A 246 17.62 -1.54 -13.49
C LEU A 246 16.60 -2.27 -14.37
N ARG A 247 16.56 -1.95 -15.67
CA ARG A 247 15.67 -2.62 -16.64
C ARG A 247 15.96 -4.12 -16.71
N HIS A 248 17.21 -4.51 -16.75
CA HIS A 248 17.60 -5.92 -16.73
C HIS A 248 17.11 -6.63 -15.47
N ALA A 249 17.33 -6.05 -14.30
CA ALA A 249 16.89 -6.63 -13.03
C ALA A 249 15.38 -6.81 -12.98
N ILE A 250 14.61 -5.81 -13.40
CA ILE A 250 13.15 -5.88 -13.46
C ILE A 250 12.70 -6.98 -14.42
N THR A 251 13.28 -7.08 -15.61
CA THR A 251 12.95 -8.12 -16.60
C THR A 251 13.20 -9.53 -16.03
N GLN A 252 14.34 -9.72 -15.36
CA GLN A 252 14.66 -11.02 -14.71
C GLN A 252 13.69 -11.33 -13.57
N TYR A 253 13.35 -10.32 -12.76
CA TYR A 253 12.36 -10.49 -11.70
C TYR A 253 10.98 -10.82 -12.27
N MET A 254 10.50 -10.12 -13.29
CA MET A 254 9.20 -10.39 -13.92
C MET A 254 9.11 -11.80 -14.49
N SER A 255 10.18 -12.29 -15.12
CA SER A 255 10.26 -13.68 -15.58
C SER A 255 10.18 -14.69 -14.43
N HIS A 256 10.83 -14.38 -13.29
CA HIS A 256 10.72 -15.18 -12.08
C HIS A 256 9.31 -15.10 -11.48
N TYR A 257 8.78 -13.90 -11.34
CA TYR A 257 7.46 -13.64 -10.74
C TYR A 257 6.34 -14.39 -11.45
N HIS A 258 6.32 -14.39 -12.78
CA HIS A 258 5.29 -15.06 -13.56
C HIS A 258 5.50 -16.59 -13.69
N GLY A 259 6.72 -17.01 -13.94
CA GLY A 259 7.00 -18.39 -14.38
C GLY A 259 7.63 -19.30 -13.32
N GLU A 260 8.11 -18.75 -12.21
CA GLU A 260 8.93 -19.51 -11.26
C GLU A 260 8.54 -19.30 -9.79
N ARG A 261 7.86 -18.19 -9.46
CA ARG A 261 7.44 -17.87 -8.11
C ARG A 261 6.09 -18.50 -7.76
N ASN A 262 6.03 -19.20 -6.63
CA ASN A 262 4.79 -19.71 -6.09
C ASN A 262 3.97 -18.58 -5.43
N HIS A 263 2.69 -18.46 -5.82
CA HIS A 263 1.79 -17.44 -5.31
C HIS A 263 0.85 -18.01 -4.25
N GLN A 264 1.14 -17.74 -2.97
CA GLN A 264 0.35 -18.22 -1.83
C GLN A 264 -1.14 -17.88 -1.95
N GLY A 265 -1.47 -16.66 -2.38
CA GLY A 265 -2.85 -16.21 -2.58
C GLY A 265 -3.60 -16.92 -3.71
N LEU A 266 -2.92 -17.76 -4.50
CA LEU A 266 -3.47 -18.59 -5.57
C LEU A 266 -3.20 -20.08 -5.32
N GLY A 267 -3.10 -20.51 -4.07
CA GLY A 267 -2.84 -21.89 -3.71
C GLY A 267 -1.45 -22.39 -4.14
N ASN A 268 -0.43 -21.55 -4.05
CA ASN A 268 0.95 -21.82 -4.44
C ASN A 268 1.12 -22.19 -5.93
N ARG A 269 0.26 -21.66 -6.79
CA ARG A 269 0.39 -21.89 -8.24
C ARG A 269 1.32 -20.86 -8.88
N LEU A 270 1.99 -21.28 -9.97
CA LEU A 270 2.67 -20.37 -10.89
C LEU A 270 1.64 -19.64 -11.73
N LEU A 271 1.89 -18.37 -12.07
CA LEU A 271 0.98 -17.59 -12.93
C LEU A 271 1.04 -18.09 -14.39
N GLN A 272 2.24 -18.37 -14.86
CA GLN A 272 2.50 -18.84 -16.22
C GLN A 272 3.41 -20.09 -16.18
N PRO A 273 2.85 -21.28 -15.92
CA PRO A 273 3.65 -22.51 -15.91
C PRO A 273 4.27 -22.73 -17.28
N ARG A 274 5.55 -23.06 -17.32
CA ARG A 274 6.25 -23.39 -18.56
C ARG A 274 5.98 -24.84 -18.96
N ALA A 275 5.90 -25.08 -20.27
CA ALA A 275 5.64 -26.39 -20.81
C ALA A 275 6.83 -27.38 -20.64
N ASP A 276 8.05 -26.85 -20.40
CA ASP A 276 9.28 -27.63 -20.21
C ASP A 276 9.44 -28.20 -18.79
N ILE A 277 8.42 -28.14 -17.97
CA ILE A 277 8.44 -28.59 -16.56
C ILE A 277 7.54 -29.79 -16.38
N ASP A 278 8.15 -30.96 -16.11
CA ASP A 278 7.42 -32.12 -15.63
C ASP A 278 7.21 -32.02 -14.11
N LYS A 279 5.95 -32.20 -13.67
CA LYS A 279 5.60 -32.15 -12.24
C LYS A 279 5.87 -33.45 -11.48
N ARG A 280 6.06 -34.56 -12.18
CA ARG A 280 6.08 -35.91 -11.58
C ARG A 280 7.41 -36.63 -11.73
N HIS A 281 8.09 -36.50 -12.89
CA HIS A 281 9.27 -37.25 -13.24
C HIS A 281 10.40 -36.31 -13.70
N GLY A 282 11.62 -36.82 -13.86
CA GLY A 282 12.77 -36.05 -14.32
C GLY A 282 13.71 -35.55 -13.22
N GLN A 283 14.91 -35.16 -13.63
CA GLN A 283 15.98 -34.69 -12.77
C GLN A 283 15.63 -33.31 -12.20
N ILE A 284 15.88 -33.10 -10.89
CA ILE A 284 15.73 -31.79 -10.28
C ILE A 284 16.82 -30.84 -10.79
N LYS A 285 16.41 -29.75 -11.42
CA LYS A 285 17.31 -28.68 -11.88
C LYS A 285 17.03 -27.39 -11.12
N ARG A 286 18.09 -26.62 -10.89
CA ARG A 286 18.03 -25.29 -10.30
C ARG A 286 18.20 -24.25 -11.39
N ARG A 287 17.25 -23.34 -11.52
CA ARG A 287 17.37 -22.13 -12.34
C ARG A 287 17.65 -20.95 -11.45
N GLN A 288 18.67 -20.18 -11.77
CA GLN A 288 19.08 -19.01 -11.00
C GLN A 288 18.92 -17.75 -11.86
N ARG A 289 18.52 -16.64 -11.21
CA ARG A 289 18.48 -15.31 -11.81
C ARG A 289 19.15 -14.30 -10.89
N LEU A 290 19.59 -13.18 -11.46
CA LEU A 290 20.24 -12.08 -10.72
C LEU A 290 21.41 -12.59 -9.84
N GLY A 291 22.32 -13.37 -10.44
CA GLY A 291 23.49 -13.89 -9.70
C GLY A 291 23.15 -14.90 -8.61
N GLY A 292 22.03 -15.62 -8.71
CA GLY A 292 21.59 -16.60 -7.72
C GLY A 292 20.69 -16.04 -6.61
N MET A 293 20.37 -14.75 -6.67
CA MET A 293 19.49 -14.10 -5.72
C MET A 293 18.05 -14.66 -5.78
N LEU A 294 17.58 -14.95 -7.00
CA LEU A 294 16.33 -15.65 -7.25
C LEU A 294 16.65 -17.07 -7.70
N SER A 295 16.07 -18.07 -7.05
CA SER A 295 16.29 -19.48 -7.34
C SER A 295 14.96 -20.21 -7.50
N TYR A 296 14.88 -21.05 -8.52
CA TYR A 296 13.72 -21.89 -8.78
C TYR A 296 14.17 -23.33 -9.03
N TYR A 297 13.56 -24.27 -8.30
CA TYR A 297 13.82 -25.68 -8.44
C TYR A 297 12.65 -26.34 -9.18
N HIS A 298 12.96 -27.06 -10.24
CA HIS A 298 11.96 -27.74 -11.07
C HIS A 298 12.48 -29.08 -11.55
N ARG A 299 11.58 -29.98 -11.92
CA ARG A 299 11.93 -31.21 -12.63
C ARG A 299 11.95 -30.90 -14.11
N ALA A 300 13.05 -31.24 -14.79
CA ALA A 300 13.11 -31.15 -16.26
C ALA A 300 12.19 -32.20 -16.86
N ALA A 301 11.50 -31.85 -17.94
CA ALA A 301 10.85 -32.84 -18.78
C ALA A 301 11.92 -33.80 -19.33
N ALA A 302 11.58 -35.08 -19.37
CA ALA A 302 12.48 -36.14 -19.93
C ALA A 302 12.67 -35.96 -21.42
#